data_ba2e1fcfda1f040f79672f57cf2e1fac
#
_entry.id   ba2e1fcfda1f040f79672f57cf2e1fac
#
_cell.length_a   1.000
_cell.length_b   1.000
_cell.length_c   1.000
_cell.angle_alpha   90.00
_cell.angle_beta   90.00
_cell.angle_gamma   90.00
#
_symmetry.space_group_name_H-M   'P 1'
#
loop_
_entity.id
_entity.type
_entity.pdbx_description
1 polymer ?
#
loop_
_entity_poly.entity_id
_entity_poly.type
_entity_poly.pdbx_seq_one_letter_code
_entity_poly.pdbx_strand_id
1 'polypeptide(L)'
;MSMNPMHRIFILFTMLLAASAALCAPIDDARALYAEGKFEEALTKLETLHRRSPRNGNVNYWLALTLIELDRMPEAVPYLETAESRGVADAALILAREAAKDYDPARATKYFDSYENIMRRNKREIPDDFQEERSRVITMENMLSRVERVAVIDSIVVDADEFFKAYRLSPECGRLVNGATARIDDVEMAFIPQNNTEILYAQPDSAGVFRLMSADILDDGTIDHPTPLPGEDLGGGGNAEYPFLMSDGLTLYFANDGEGSLGGYDIFLTRRTDDGYLQPQNMGMPYNSPDDDYLMAIDETTGAGWWATDRNHIPGMVTIYIFVPSETRVNVEPDSPELLSLARLDNIALTRTPGADYSQVLARINAAGETPQRSEERAVNSFTLPIGSTTRIYTSLSDFRSSQARSLMSQALNQRALVNRLSESLDALRERYRNGDHSAGVEIINQEDRLAEARRSMDSLVNRAISAELHAI
;
A
#
# COMPACT_ATOMS: atom_id res chain seq x y z
N MET A 1 -44.56 -12.91 57.46
CA MET A 1 -43.55 -13.93 57.10
C MET A 1 -42.34 -13.21 56.55
N SER A 2 -41.30 -13.04 57.31
CA SER A 2 -40.07 -12.36 56.90
C SER A 2 -39.17 -13.36 56.17
N MET A 3 -38.88 -13.10 54.89
CA MET A 3 -37.97 -13.93 54.11
C MET A 3 -36.55 -13.85 54.69
N ASN A 4 -35.93 -15.03 54.83
CA ASN A 4 -34.58 -15.24 55.35
C ASN A 4 -33.54 -14.49 54.53
N PRO A 5 -32.58 -13.77 55.08
CA PRO A 5 -31.59 -12.97 54.33
C PRO A 5 -30.77 -13.78 53.33
N MET A 6 -30.58 -15.08 53.57
CA MET A 6 -29.90 -15.97 52.58
C MET A 6 -30.71 -16.15 51.30
N HIS A 7 -32.04 -16.11 51.34
CA HIS A 7 -32.89 -16.19 50.14
C HIS A 7 -32.83 -14.90 49.29
N ARG A 8 -32.63 -13.75 49.95
CA ARG A 8 -32.44 -12.46 49.23
C ARG A 8 -31.11 -12.39 48.49
N ILE A 9 -30.05 -12.96 49.09
CA ILE A 9 -28.72 -13.02 48.40
C ILE A 9 -28.76 -13.98 47.20
N PHE A 10 -29.46 -15.12 47.31
CA PHE A 10 -29.59 -16.08 46.26
C PHE A 10 -30.43 -15.56 45.07
N ILE A 11 -31.49 -14.81 45.32
CA ILE A 11 -32.31 -14.17 44.30
C ILE A 11 -31.53 -13.02 43.60
N LEU A 12 -30.73 -12.23 44.36
CA LEU A 12 -29.86 -11.21 43.78
C LEU A 12 -28.75 -11.82 42.93
N PHE A 13 -28.16 -12.95 43.36
CA PHE A 13 -27.12 -13.64 42.61
C PHE A 13 -27.67 -14.33 41.33
N THR A 14 -28.87 -14.90 41.40
CA THR A 14 -29.55 -15.47 40.21
C THR A 14 -30.03 -14.40 39.27
N MET A 15 -30.46 -13.21 39.71
CA MET A 15 -30.77 -12.08 38.82
C MET A 15 -29.52 -11.49 38.18
N LEU A 16 -28.38 -11.47 38.88
CA LEU A 16 -27.11 -11.01 38.31
C LEU A 16 -26.57 -12.00 37.24
N LEU A 17 -26.70 -13.32 37.49
CA LEU A 17 -26.35 -14.36 36.50
C LEU A 17 -27.31 -14.35 35.32
N ALA A 18 -28.61 -14.14 35.52
CA ALA A 18 -29.59 -14.04 34.45
C ALA A 18 -29.42 -12.78 33.61
N ALA A 19 -28.98 -11.66 34.23
CA ALA A 19 -28.66 -10.43 33.49
C ALA A 19 -27.40 -10.57 32.66
N SER A 20 -26.39 -11.32 33.11
CA SER A 20 -25.18 -11.59 32.32
C SER A 20 -25.44 -12.60 31.19
N ALA A 21 -26.27 -13.61 31.43
CA ALA A 21 -26.66 -14.57 30.36
C ALA A 21 -27.60 -13.97 29.30
N ALA A 22 -28.44 -12.98 29.68
CA ALA A 22 -29.32 -12.28 28.75
C ALA A 22 -28.59 -11.27 27.84
N LEU A 23 -27.35 -10.90 28.17
CA LEU A 23 -26.49 -10.04 27.33
C LEU A 23 -25.58 -10.85 26.40
N CYS A 24 -25.28 -12.13 26.70
CA CYS A 24 -24.42 -12.96 25.87
C CYS A 24 -25.13 -13.41 24.56
N ALA A 25 -26.38 -13.84 24.63
CA ALA A 25 -27.13 -14.31 23.45
C ALA A 25 -27.27 -13.26 22.32
N PRO A 26 -27.58 -11.98 22.59
CA PRO A 26 -27.70 -10.99 21.52
C PRO A 26 -26.38 -10.57 20.89
N ILE A 27 -25.26 -10.62 21.60
CA ILE A 27 -23.96 -10.29 21.02
C ILE A 27 -23.44 -11.45 20.18
N ASP A 28 -23.71 -12.69 20.58
CA ASP A 28 -23.33 -13.88 19.82
C ASP A 28 -24.07 -13.97 18.49
N ASP A 29 -25.33 -13.55 18.45
CA ASP A 29 -26.09 -13.41 17.19
C ASP A 29 -25.46 -12.36 16.24
N ALA A 30 -24.99 -11.24 16.78
CA ALA A 30 -24.34 -10.21 15.99
C ALA A 30 -22.97 -10.67 15.47
N ARG A 31 -22.23 -11.41 16.31
CA ARG A 31 -20.94 -12.02 15.93
C ARG A 31 -21.11 -13.08 14.85
N ALA A 32 -22.19 -13.86 14.91
CA ALA A 32 -22.51 -14.83 13.85
C ALA A 32 -22.77 -14.15 12.51
N LEU A 33 -23.55 -13.05 12.51
CA LEU A 33 -23.78 -12.25 11.30
C LEU A 33 -22.48 -11.64 10.75
N TYR A 34 -21.60 -11.14 11.64
CA TYR A 34 -20.29 -10.65 11.24
C TYR A 34 -19.46 -11.76 10.57
N ALA A 35 -19.40 -12.96 11.17
CA ALA A 35 -18.69 -14.10 10.63
C ALA A 35 -19.27 -14.61 9.28
N GLU A 36 -20.56 -14.35 9.02
CA GLU A 36 -21.23 -14.65 7.75
C GLU A 36 -21.02 -13.53 6.70
N GLY A 37 -20.28 -12.46 7.01
CA GLY A 37 -20.07 -11.30 6.13
C GLY A 37 -21.30 -10.38 6.01
N LYS A 38 -22.33 -10.57 6.86
CA LYS A 38 -23.56 -9.75 6.88
C LYS A 38 -23.39 -8.52 7.76
N PHE A 39 -22.47 -7.65 7.37
CA PHE A 39 -22.01 -6.54 8.23
C PHE A 39 -23.12 -5.51 8.54
N GLU A 40 -24.00 -5.18 7.60
CA GLU A 40 -25.09 -4.22 7.84
C GLU A 40 -26.13 -4.78 8.83
N GLU A 41 -26.42 -6.08 8.78
CA GLU A 41 -27.31 -6.72 9.74
C GLU A 41 -26.66 -6.80 11.14
N ALA A 42 -25.36 -7.11 11.19
CA ALA A 42 -24.57 -7.10 12.42
C ALA A 42 -24.53 -5.70 13.03
N LEU A 43 -24.28 -4.65 12.22
CA LEU A 43 -24.27 -3.25 12.64
C LEU A 43 -25.58 -2.86 13.32
N THR A 44 -26.72 -3.13 12.71
CA THR A 44 -28.05 -2.81 13.25
C THR A 44 -28.27 -3.45 14.62
N LYS A 45 -27.86 -4.71 14.79
CA LYS A 45 -27.96 -5.40 16.10
C LYS A 45 -26.99 -4.80 17.13
N LEU A 46 -25.74 -4.53 16.74
CA LEU A 46 -24.71 -3.99 17.63
C LEU A 46 -25.05 -2.57 18.10
N GLU A 47 -25.58 -1.72 17.24
CA GLU A 47 -26.08 -0.40 17.63
C GLU A 47 -27.21 -0.48 18.64
N THR A 48 -28.11 -1.47 18.48
CA THR A 48 -29.19 -1.69 19.46
C THR A 48 -28.64 -2.14 20.80
N LEU A 49 -27.62 -2.99 20.81
CA LEU A 49 -26.90 -3.41 22.03
C LEU A 49 -26.12 -2.25 22.65
N HIS A 50 -25.46 -1.45 21.86
CA HIS A 50 -24.73 -0.26 22.31
C HIS A 50 -25.66 0.74 22.99
N ARG A 51 -26.84 1.04 22.41
CA ARG A 51 -27.85 1.92 23.04
C ARG A 51 -28.28 1.43 24.42
N ARG A 52 -28.33 0.10 24.66
CA ARG A 52 -28.67 -0.48 25.97
C ARG A 52 -27.50 -0.49 26.93
N SER A 53 -26.27 -0.63 26.43
CA SER A 53 -25.05 -0.77 27.23
C SER A 53 -23.87 0.00 26.58
N PRO A 54 -23.91 1.36 26.57
CA PRO A 54 -22.92 2.16 25.84
C PRO A 54 -21.48 2.00 26.31
N ARG A 55 -21.28 1.52 27.54
CA ARG A 55 -19.96 1.33 28.15
C ARG A 55 -19.47 -0.12 28.12
N ASN A 56 -20.17 -1.02 27.44
CA ASN A 56 -19.73 -2.41 27.32
C ASN A 56 -18.58 -2.51 26.30
N GLY A 57 -17.37 -2.88 26.77
CA GLY A 57 -16.17 -2.96 25.93
C GLY A 57 -16.33 -3.91 24.75
N ASN A 58 -16.91 -5.10 24.96
CA ASN A 58 -17.07 -6.09 23.89
C ASN A 58 -18.10 -5.63 22.85
N VAL A 59 -19.20 -5.00 23.25
CA VAL A 59 -20.19 -4.46 22.29
C VAL A 59 -19.55 -3.37 21.43
N ASN A 60 -18.81 -2.45 22.07
CA ASN A 60 -18.13 -1.38 21.33
C ASN A 60 -17.06 -1.95 20.39
N TYR A 61 -16.29 -2.94 20.81
CA TYR A 61 -15.30 -3.59 19.98
C TYR A 61 -15.91 -4.21 18.73
N TRP A 62 -16.96 -5.03 18.87
CA TRP A 62 -17.61 -5.65 17.72
C TRP A 62 -18.32 -4.65 16.81
N LEU A 63 -18.88 -3.57 17.40
CA LEU A 63 -19.45 -2.46 16.64
C LEU A 63 -18.36 -1.77 15.79
N ALA A 64 -17.21 -1.52 16.38
CA ALA A 64 -16.08 -0.93 15.68
C ALA A 64 -15.55 -1.84 14.57
N LEU A 65 -15.36 -3.14 14.83
CA LEU A 65 -14.96 -4.10 13.80
C LEU A 65 -15.94 -4.12 12.63
N THR A 66 -17.24 -4.11 12.92
CA THR A 66 -18.27 -4.11 11.87
C THR A 66 -18.23 -2.82 11.01
N LEU A 67 -17.95 -1.67 11.64
CA LEU A 67 -17.77 -0.41 10.92
C LEU A 67 -16.49 -0.42 10.05
N ILE A 68 -15.42 -1.06 10.53
CA ILE A 68 -14.17 -1.21 9.77
C ILE A 68 -14.40 -2.04 8.49
N GLU A 69 -15.11 -3.16 8.61
CA GLU A 69 -15.47 -4.00 7.44
C GLU A 69 -16.38 -3.27 6.41
N LEU A 70 -17.08 -2.24 6.86
CA LEU A 70 -17.90 -1.36 6.02
C LEU A 70 -17.13 -0.13 5.50
N ASP A 71 -15.80 -0.09 5.66
CA ASP A 71 -14.91 1.04 5.29
C ASP A 71 -15.30 2.37 5.98
N ARG A 72 -15.74 2.28 7.26
CA ARG A 72 -16.20 3.41 8.08
C ARG A 72 -15.31 3.62 9.30
N MET A 73 -13.98 3.55 9.12
CA MET A 73 -12.99 3.69 10.19
C MET A 73 -13.18 4.95 11.05
N PRO A 74 -13.44 6.16 10.48
CA PRO A 74 -13.62 7.34 11.31
C PRO A 74 -14.77 7.22 12.32
N GLU A 75 -15.79 6.44 12.00
CA GLU A 75 -16.92 6.16 12.92
C GLU A 75 -16.58 5.06 13.94
N ALA A 76 -15.66 4.16 13.62
CA ALA A 76 -15.21 3.08 14.49
C ALA A 76 -14.34 3.57 15.65
N VAL A 77 -13.53 4.62 15.44
CA VAL A 77 -12.56 5.13 16.42
C VAL A 77 -13.16 5.39 17.81
N PRO A 78 -14.27 6.12 17.99
CA PRO A 78 -14.85 6.35 19.33
C PRO A 78 -15.28 5.07 20.07
N TYR A 79 -15.70 4.06 19.30
CA TYR A 79 -16.06 2.75 19.86
C TYR A 79 -14.81 1.94 20.25
N LEU A 80 -13.75 2.01 19.46
CA LEU A 80 -12.45 1.42 19.80
C LEU A 80 -11.88 2.04 21.08
N GLU A 81 -11.90 3.37 21.20
CA GLU A 81 -11.45 4.08 22.42
C GLU A 81 -12.26 3.67 23.64
N THR A 82 -13.58 3.51 23.48
CA THR A 82 -14.42 2.98 24.57
C THR A 82 -14.03 1.55 24.93
N ALA A 83 -13.81 0.68 23.94
CA ALA A 83 -13.43 -0.71 24.15
C ALA A 83 -12.06 -0.82 24.83
N GLU A 84 -11.06 -0.06 24.39
CA GLU A 84 -9.72 0.04 24.97
C GLU A 84 -9.81 0.44 26.45
N SER A 85 -10.53 1.53 26.77
CA SER A 85 -10.72 1.99 28.15
C SER A 85 -11.38 0.95 29.06
N ARG A 86 -12.07 -0.04 28.48
CA ARG A 86 -12.68 -1.19 29.17
C ARG A 86 -11.79 -2.43 29.17
N GLY A 87 -10.57 -2.33 28.71
CA GLY A 87 -9.56 -3.39 28.76
C GLY A 87 -9.65 -4.41 27.63
N VAL A 88 -10.19 -4.03 26.47
CA VAL A 88 -10.12 -4.82 25.24
C VAL A 88 -8.78 -4.52 24.56
N ALA A 89 -7.83 -5.45 24.64
CA ALA A 89 -6.47 -5.26 24.13
C ALA A 89 -6.47 -5.03 22.62
N ASP A 90 -7.20 -5.85 21.88
CA ASP A 90 -7.22 -5.78 20.42
C ASP A 90 -7.73 -4.41 19.89
N ALA A 91 -8.58 -3.72 20.66
CA ALA A 91 -8.99 -2.36 20.32
C ALA A 91 -7.83 -1.36 20.44
N ALA A 92 -6.96 -1.51 21.45
CA ALA A 92 -5.76 -0.69 21.60
C ALA A 92 -4.79 -0.94 20.43
N LEU A 93 -4.63 -2.20 20.01
CA LEU A 93 -3.75 -2.55 18.90
C LEU A 93 -4.24 -1.94 17.57
N ILE A 94 -5.54 -2.00 17.28
CA ILE A 94 -6.14 -1.35 16.10
C ILE A 94 -5.90 0.16 16.16
N LEU A 95 -6.16 0.81 17.30
CA LEU A 95 -5.93 2.25 17.46
C LEU A 95 -4.45 2.63 17.30
N ALA A 96 -3.52 1.79 17.74
CA ALA A 96 -2.09 2.01 17.56
C ALA A 96 -1.70 1.97 16.09
N ARG A 97 -2.17 0.96 15.35
CA ARG A 97 -1.94 0.82 13.91
C ARG A 97 -2.53 1.98 13.10
N GLU A 98 -3.76 2.40 13.44
CA GLU A 98 -4.37 3.56 12.79
C GLU A 98 -3.62 4.86 13.08
N ALA A 99 -3.15 5.06 14.32
CA ALA A 99 -2.33 6.21 14.64
C ALA A 99 -0.99 6.21 13.88
N ALA A 100 -0.40 5.02 13.65
CA ALA A 100 0.79 4.89 12.82
C ALA A 100 0.52 5.25 11.35
N LYS A 101 -0.59 4.79 10.78
CA LYS A 101 -1.03 5.20 9.43
C LYS A 101 -1.30 6.71 9.32
N ASP A 102 -1.77 7.31 10.41
CA ASP A 102 -1.96 8.75 10.52
C ASP A 102 -0.65 9.54 10.74
N TYR A 103 0.52 8.87 10.74
CA TYR A 103 1.81 9.47 11.02
C TYR A 103 1.85 10.17 12.39
N ASP A 104 1.18 9.61 13.38
CA ASP A 104 1.13 10.09 14.78
C ASP A 104 1.84 9.07 15.70
N PRO A 105 3.19 9.08 15.76
CA PRO A 105 3.96 8.13 16.57
C PRO A 105 3.67 8.27 18.07
N ALA A 106 3.33 9.46 18.54
CA ALA A 106 3.02 9.69 19.94
C ALA A 106 1.71 8.98 20.33
N ARG A 107 0.67 9.09 19.50
CA ARG A 107 -0.61 8.43 19.70
C ARG A 107 -0.48 6.90 19.51
N ALA A 108 0.31 6.46 18.51
CA ALA A 108 0.59 5.05 18.33
C ALA A 108 1.29 4.43 19.53
N THR A 109 2.36 5.04 20.04
CA THR A 109 3.08 4.60 21.23
C THR A 109 2.17 4.51 22.44
N LYS A 110 1.31 5.51 22.67
CA LYS A 110 0.32 5.49 23.77
C LYS A 110 -0.58 4.25 23.71
N TYR A 111 -1.06 3.88 22.53
CA TYR A 111 -1.95 2.73 22.40
C TYR A 111 -1.19 1.40 22.41
N PHE A 112 0.05 1.33 21.93
CA PHE A 112 0.91 0.15 22.12
C PHE A 112 1.20 -0.09 23.60
N ASP A 113 1.48 0.97 24.38
CA ASP A 113 1.66 0.88 25.82
C ASP A 113 0.37 0.38 26.52
N SER A 114 -0.79 0.87 26.06
CA SER A 114 -2.09 0.41 26.58
C SER A 114 -2.30 -1.06 26.28
N TYR A 115 -2.06 -1.51 25.05
CA TYR A 115 -2.13 -2.93 24.66
C TYR A 115 -1.28 -3.80 25.55
N GLU A 116 0.01 -3.47 25.69
CA GLU A 116 0.95 -4.22 26.52
C GLU A 116 0.49 -4.29 28.00
N ASN A 117 0.03 -3.17 28.57
CA ASN A 117 -0.48 -3.10 29.93
C ASN A 117 -1.74 -3.96 30.12
N ILE A 118 -2.67 -3.97 29.15
CA ILE A 118 -3.87 -4.80 29.20
C ILE A 118 -3.49 -6.29 29.11
N MET A 119 -2.58 -6.67 28.20
CA MET A 119 -2.12 -8.04 28.05
C MET A 119 -1.45 -8.57 29.33
N ARG A 120 -0.53 -7.79 29.92
CA ARG A 120 0.13 -8.14 31.19
C ARG A 120 -0.86 -8.28 32.34
N ARG A 121 -1.80 -7.34 32.46
CA ARG A 121 -2.85 -7.40 33.51
C ARG A 121 -3.73 -8.64 33.40
N ASN A 122 -4.03 -9.04 32.15
CA ASN A 122 -4.83 -10.21 31.85
C ASN A 122 -4.01 -11.53 31.82
N LYS A 123 -2.71 -11.46 32.09
CA LYS A 123 -1.76 -12.60 32.03
C LYS A 123 -1.81 -13.32 30.68
N ARG A 124 -1.99 -12.58 29.59
CA ARG A 124 -1.93 -13.08 28.22
C ARG A 124 -0.52 -12.87 27.68
N GLU A 125 -0.05 -13.77 26.85
CA GLU A 125 1.21 -13.64 26.14
C GLU A 125 1.09 -12.54 25.07
N ILE A 126 2.16 -11.78 24.91
CA ILE A 126 2.29 -10.77 23.86
C ILE A 126 2.88 -11.48 22.66
N PRO A 127 2.30 -11.35 21.45
CA PRO A 127 2.84 -11.95 20.23
C PRO A 127 4.28 -11.50 19.94
N ASP A 128 5.06 -12.38 19.31
CA ASP A 128 6.48 -12.11 19.04
C ASP A 128 6.68 -10.93 18.08
N ASP A 129 5.77 -10.75 17.12
CA ASP A 129 5.75 -9.66 16.12
C ASP A 129 5.41 -8.28 16.70
N PHE A 130 4.86 -8.24 17.92
CA PHE A 130 4.49 -6.98 18.59
C PHE A 130 5.67 -6.01 18.75
N GLN A 131 6.85 -6.54 19.08
CA GLN A 131 8.05 -5.71 19.26
C GLN A 131 8.53 -5.10 17.94
N GLU A 132 8.35 -5.82 16.86
CA GLU A 132 8.63 -5.32 15.52
C GLU A 132 7.70 -4.18 15.13
N GLU A 133 6.37 -4.35 15.27
CA GLU A 133 5.40 -3.28 15.04
C GLU A 133 5.70 -2.03 15.89
N ARG A 134 6.08 -2.22 17.15
CA ARG A 134 6.45 -1.12 18.05
C ARG A 134 7.74 -0.43 17.61
N SER A 135 8.73 -1.16 17.10
CA SER A 135 9.99 -0.58 16.62
C SER A 135 9.79 0.27 15.36
N ARG A 136 8.84 -0.10 14.50
CA ARG A 136 8.46 0.69 13.33
C ARG A 136 7.95 2.10 13.72
N VAL A 137 7.25 2.23 14.84
CA VAL A 137 6.82 3.56 15.34
C VAL A 137 8.01 4.42 15.77
N ILE A 138 9.05 3.83 16.35
CA ILE A 138 10.30 4.54 16.68
C ILE A 138 11.02 4.96 15.39
N THR A 139 11.05 4.08 14.39
CA THR A 139 11.58 4.39 13.05
C THR A 139 10.82 5.56 12.43
N MET A 140 9.48 5.56 12.50
CA MET A 140 8.62 6.66 12.03
C MET A 140 8.96 7.99 12.71
N GLU A 141 9.10 8.02 14.04
CA GLU A 141 9.46 9.23 14.78
C GLU A 141 10.82 9.78 14.32
N ASN A 142 11.80 8.90 14.14
CA ASN A 142 13.11 9.26 13.63
C ASN A 142 13.05 9.81 12.18
N MET A 143 12.23 9.23 11.31
CA MET A 143 12.05 9.69 9.93
C MET A 143 11.33 11.03 9.88
N LEU A 144 10.26 11.22 10.67
CA LEU A 144 9.53 12.49 10.77
C LEU A 144 10.43 13.63 11.27
N SER A 145 11.41 13.35 12.12
CA SER A 145 12.37 14.36 12.56
C SER A 145 13.33 14.83 11.46
N ARG A 146 13.36 14.13 10.31
CA ARG A 146 14.34 14.34 9.22
C ARG A 146 13.70 14.23 7.83
N VAL A 147 12.43 14.64 7.70
CA VAL A 147 11.74 14.66 6.41
C VAL A 147 12.52 15.48 5.39
N GLU A 148 12.85 14.89 4.27
CA GLU A 148 13.55 15.60 3.20
C GLU A 148 12.58 16.44 2.36
N ARG A 149 12.99 17.63 1.99
CA ARG A 149 12.26 18.47 1.03
C ARG A 149 12.60 18.04 -0.39
N VAL A 150 11.72 17.28 -1.00
CA VAL A 150 11.88 16.72 -2.35
C VAL A 150 10.94 17.44 -3.31
N ALA A 151 11.45 17.88 -4.45
CA ALA A 151 10.62 18.53 -5.47
C ALA A 151 9.94 17.49 -6.37
N VAL A 152 8.74 17.04 -6.00
CA VAL A 152 7.92 16.15 -6.83
C VAL A 152 7.25 16.94 -7.93
N ILE A 153 7.62 16.68 -9.19
CA ILE A 153 7.20 17.45 -10.35
C ILE A 153 6.01 16.84 -11.09
N ASP A 154 5.81 15.52 -10.96
CA ASP A 154 4.67 14.81 -11.54
C ASP A 154 4.39 13.50 -10.78
N SER A 155 3.24 12.89 -11.05
CA SER A 155 2.90 11.56 -10.57
C SER A 155 2.01 10.85 -11.58
N ILE A 156 2.21 9.56 -11.74
CA ILE A 156 1.39 8.69 -12.60
C ILE A 156 0.88 7.51 -11.80
N VAL A 157 -0.37 7.13 -12.04
CA VAL A 157 -0.99 5.94 -11.44
C VAL A 157 -1.09 4.90 -12.54
N VAL A 158 -0.56 3.71 -12.29
CA VAL A 158 -0.47 2.61 -13.24
C VAL A 158 -0.89 1.30 -12.60
N ASP A 159 -1.24 0.29 -13.40
CA ASP A 159 -1.46 -1.07 -12.89
C ASP A 159 -0.19 -1.55 -12.16
N ALA A 160 -0.36 -2.27 -11.05
CA ALA A 160 0.76 -2.82 -10.29
C ALA A 160 1.56 -3.84 -11.11
N ASP A 161 0.87 -4.59 -11.98
CA ASP A 161 1.52 -5.51 -12.90
C ASP A 161 2.37 -4.73 -13.92
N GLU A 162 3.66 -5.06 -13.98
CA GLU A 162 4.62 -4.45 -14.91
C GLU A 162 4.71 -2.90 -14.83
N PHE A 163 4.42 -2.32 -13.66
CA PHE A 163 4.46 -0.87 -13.40
C PHE A 163 5.78 -0.21 -13.82
N PHE A 164 6.89 -0.96 -13.74
CA PHE A 164 8.24 -0.50 -14.10
C PHE A 164 8.34 -0.08 -15.59
N LYS A 165 7.45 -0.54 -16.47
CA LYS A 165 7.37 -0.11 -17.86
C LYS A 165 7.00 1.37 -18.02
N ALA A 166 6.43 1.99 -16.98
CA ALA A 166 6.09 3.41 -17.00
C ALA A 166 7.30 4.33 -16.76
N TYR A 167 8.43 3.79 -16.29
CA TYR A 167 9.68 4.54 -16.11
C TYR A 167 10.29 4.90 -17.46
N ARG A 168 10.53 6.19 -17.65
CA ARG A 168 11.12 6.74 -18.89
C ARG A 168 12.57 7.09 -18.66
N LEU A 169 13.40 6.07 -18.54
CA LEU A 169 14.83 6.23 -18.32
C LEU A 169 15.55 6.50 -19.66
N SER A 170 16.58 7.34 -19.62
CA SER A 170 17.48 7.50 -20.77
C SER A 170 18.31 6.22 -20.98
N PRO A 171 18.75 5.94 -22.21
CA PRO A 171 19.63 4.81 -22.48
C PRO A 171 20.93 4.84 -21.68
N GLU A 172 21.41 6.04 -21.32
CA GLU A 172 22.60 6.27 -20.52
C GLU A 172 22.42 5.86 -19.05
N CYS A 173 21.18 5.79 -18.58
CA CYS A 173 20.85 5.33 -17.24
C CYS A 173 20.81 3.80 -17.14
N GLY A 174 20.53 3.12 -18.25
CA GLY A 174 20.23 1.69 -18.29
C GLY A 174 18.76 1.42 -18.59
N ARG A 175 18.31 0.18 -18.39
CA ARG A 175 16.94 -0.20 -18.72
C ARG A 175 16.35 -1.19 -17.71
N LEU A 176 15.05 -1.05 -17.47
CA LEU A 176 14.21 -1.99 -16.73
C LEU A 176 13.60 -2.98 -17.73
N VAL A 177 13.66 -4.27 -17.43
CA VAL A 177 13.11 -5.34 -18.27
C VAL A 177 12.37 -6.34 -17.40
N ASN A 178 11.40 -7.06 -17.97
CA ASN A 178 10.80 -8.20 -17.27
C ASN A 178 11.67 -9.46 -17.40
N GLY A 179 11.47 -10.43 -16.52
CA GLY A 179 12.23 -11.68 -16.50
C GLY A 179 12.15 -12.45 -17.84
N ALA A 180 10.99 -12.43 -18.48
CA ALA A 180 10.82 -13.08 -19.80
C ALA A 180 11.73 -12.46 -20.87
N THR A 181 11.88 -11.14 -20.88
CA THR A 181 12.82 -10.43 -21.77
C THR A 181 14.27 -10.72 -21.41
N ALA A 182 14.57 -10.80 -20.13
CA ALA A 182 15.87 -11.17 -19.60
C ALA A 182 16.18 -12.68 -19.71
N ARG A 183 15.17 -13.50 -20.06
CA ARG A 183 15.26 -14.98 -20.08
C ARG A 183 15.66 -15.58 -18.73
N ILE A 184 15.16 -14.98 -17.65
CA ILE A 184 15.32 -15.46 -16.28
C ILE A 184 13.92 -15.84 -15.79
N ASP A 185 13.74 -17.12 -15.40
CA ASP A 185 12.48 -17.62 -14.91
C ASP A 185 12.19 -17.08 -13.48
N ASP A 186 10.90 -16.89 -13.16
CA ASP A 186 10.41 -16.45 -11.87
C ASP A 186 10.95 -15.08 -11.41
N VAL A 187 11.29 -14.19 -12.35
CA VAL A 187 11.71 -12.81 -12.11
C VAL A 187 10.70 -11.85 -12.71
N GLU A 188 10.13 -10.98 -11.89
CA GLU A 188 9.19 -9.97 -12.34
C GLU A 188 9.90 -8.85 -13.12
N MET A 189 10.96 -8.29 -12.51
CA MET A 189 11.71 -7.16 -13.03
C MET A 189 13.22 -7.35 -12.83
N ALA A 190 13.99 -6.94 -13.82
CA ALA A 190 15.43 -6.86 -13.73
C ALA A 190 15.93 -5.50 -14.26
N PHE A 191 17.06 -5.06 -13.75
CA PHE A 191 17.75 -3.85 -14.20
C PHE A 191 19.03 -4.21 -14.94
N ILE A 192 19.21 -3.63 -16.13
CA ILE A 192 20.43 -3.76 -16.93
C ILE A 192 21.08 -2.39 -17.02
N PRO A 193 22.27 -2.19 -16.39
CA PRO A 193 23.02 -0.94 -16.50
C PRO A 193 23.40 -0.58 -17.95
N GLN A 194 23.80 0.66 -18.18
CA GLN A 194 24.16 1.18 -19.51
C GLN A 194 25.30 0.41 -20.20
N ASN A 195 26.25 -0.13 -19.43
CA ASN A 195 27.38 -0.91 -19.95
C ASN A 195 26.95 -2.26 -20.55
N ASN A 196 25.74 -2.72 -20.23
CA ASN A 196 25.14 -3.95 -20.75
C ASN A 196 25.99 -5.21 -20.49
N THR A 197 26.79 -5.23 -19.42
CA THR A 197 27.67 -6.35 -19.07
C THR A 197 27.16 -7.14 -17.87
N GLU A 198 26.25 -6.58 -17.09
CA GLU A 198 25.64 -7.23 -15.92
C GLU A 198 24.13 -6.99 -15.91
N ILE A 199 23.40 -7.86 -15.22
CA ILE A 199 21.99 -7.73 -14.94
C ILE A 199 21.76 -7.91 -13.44
N LEU A 200 20.94 -7.05 -12.84
CA LEU A 200 20.56 -7.10 -11.44
C LEU A 200 19.07 -7.45 -11.34
N TYR A 201 18.73 -8.36 -10.46
CA TYR A 201 17.34 -8.81 -10.24
C TYR A 201 17.17 -9.36 -8.83
N ALA A 202 15.94 -9.72 -8.48
CA ALA A 202 15.65 -10.43 -7.22
C ALA A 202 15.14 -11.83 -7.51
N GLN A 203 15.54 -12.80 -6.69
CA GLN A 203 15.09 -14.19 -6.79
C GLN A 203 14.93 -14.80 -5.40
N PRO A 204 13.87 -15.64 -5.16
CA PRO A 204 13.70 -16.28 -3.87
C PRO A 204 14.79 -17.31 -3.61
N ASP A 205 15.31 -17.33 -2.38
CA ASP A 205 16.19 -18.36 -1.88
C ASP A 205 15.40 -19.65 -1.51
N SER A 206 16.09 -20.65 -0.96
CA SER A 206 15.48 -21.92 -0.57
C SER A 206 14.43 -21.80 0.55
N ALA A 207 14.41 -20.68 1.26
CA ALA A 207 13.41 -20.36 2.28
C ALA A 207 12.23 -19.53 1.71
N GLY A 208 12.29 -19.15 0.43
CA GLY A 208 11.32 -18.29 -0.23
C GLY A 208 11.54 -16.81 0.02
N VAL A 209 12.68 -16.41 0.57
CA VAL A 209 13.04 -15.02 0.83
C VAL A 209 13.76 -14.45 -0.39
N PHE A 210 13.29 -13.32 -0.91
CA PHE A 210 13.90 -12.69 -2.07
C PHE A 210 15.26 -12.09 -1.75
N ARG A 211 16.25 -12.40 -2.61
CA ARG A 211 17.63 -11.94 -2.51
C ARG A 211 18.03 -11.23 -3.79
N LEU A 212 18.81 -10.18 -3.65
CA LEU A 212 19.38 -9.49 -4.80
C LEU A 212 20.45 -10.36 -5.45
N MET A 213 20.33 -10.50 -6.76
CA MET A 213 21.20 -11.30 -7.60
C MET A 213 21.88 -10.43 -8.65
N SER A 214 23.08 -10.82 -9.07
CA SER A 214 23.69 -10.32 -10.30
C SER A 214 24.11 -11.47 -11.19
N ALA A 215 24.12 -11.25 -12.49
CA ALA A 215 24.63 -12.17 -13.46
C ALA A 215 25.33 -11.42 -14.61
N ASP A 216 26.27 -12.08 -15.27
CA ASP A 216 26.97 -11.53 -16.42
C ASP A 216 26.11 -11.61 -17.68
N ILE A 217 26.16 -10.60 -18.53
CA ILE A 217 25.59 -10.62 -19.88
C ILE A 217 26.74 -10.85 -20.87
N LEU A 218 26.74 -12.02 -21.51
CA LEU A 218 27.75 -12.37 -22.53
C LEU A 218 27.49 -11.67 -23.85
N ASP A 219 28.50 -11.66 -24.76
CA ASP A 219 28.43 -10.98 -26.05
C ASP A 219 27.26 -11.46 -26.97
N ASP A 220 26.80 -12.70 -26.76
CA ASP A 220 25.65 -13.26 -27.47
C ASP A 220 24.29 -12.96 -26.79
N GLY A 221 24.31 -12.19 -25.70
CA GLY A 221 23.15 -11.85 -24.88
C GLY A 221 22.70 -12.94 -23.93
N THR A 222 23.49 -14.00 -23.76
CA THR A 222 23.23 -15.06 -22.75
C THR A 222 23.55 -14.53 -21.36
N ILE A 223 22.71 -14.87 -20.39
CA ILE A 223 22.91 -14.58 -18.97
C ILE A 223 23.67 -15.75 -18.35
N ASP A 224 24.78 -15.49 -17.70
CA ASP A 224 25.66 -16.50 -17.11
C ASP A 224 26.13 -16.11 -15.69
N HIS A 225 26.56 -17.08 -14.92
CA HIS A 225 27.10 -16.91 -13.56
C HIS A 225 26.17 -16.13 -12.59
N PRO A 226 24.90 -16.55 -12.43
CA PRO A 226 24.02 -15.90 -11.44
C PRO A 226 24.58 -16.10 -10.03
N THR A 227 24.82 -14.99 -9.32
CA THR A 227 25.35 -14.98 -7.96
C THR A 227 24.57 -14.01 -7.08
N PRO A 228 24.31 -14.36 -5.81
CA PRO A 228 23.81 -13.37 -4.86
C PRO A 228 24.75 -12.19 -4.76
N LEU A 229 24.22 -10.97 -4.64
CA LEU A 229 25.05 -9.82 -4.36
C LEU A 229 25.82 -10.03 -3.05
N PRO A 230 27.13 -9.73 -3.01
CA PRO A 230 27.93 -9.94 -1.81
C PRO A 230 27.47 -9.04 -0.66
N GLY A 231 27.21 -9.65 0.49
CA GLY A 231 26.76 -8.98 1.72
C GLY A 231 25.59 -9.77 2.33
N GLU A 232 25.84 -10.39 3.49
CA GLU A 232 24.85 -11.26 4.16
C GLU A 232 23.60 -10.50 4.59
N ASP A 233 23.61 -9.16 4.59
CA ASP A 233 22.60 -8.33 5.23
C ASP A 233 21.97 -7.22 4.36
N LEU A 234 22.06 -7.30 3.02
CA LEU A 234 21.34 -6.31 2.20
C LEU A 234 19.82 -6.30 2.48
N GLY A 235 19.26 -7.46 2.85
CA GLY A 235 17.86 -7.60 3.20
C GLY A 235 17.52 -7.48 4.69
N GLY A 236 18.48 -7.24 5.60
CA GLY A 236 18.19 -7.10 7.04
C GLY A 236 17.29 -8.20 7.61
N GLY A 237 17.39 -9.43 7.08
CA GLY A 237 16.51 -10.56 7.43
C GLY A 237 15.21 -10.66 6.62
N GLY A 238 14.81 -9.62 5.88
CA GLY A 238 13.62 -9.58 5.02
C GLY A 238 13.92 -9.85 3.54
N ASN A 239 12.91 -9.58 2.70
CA ASN A 239 13.02 -9.60 1.26
C ASN A 239 13.79 -8.39 0.76
N ALA A 240 14.62 -8.56 -0.27
CA ALA A 240 15.30 -7.48 -0.95
C ALA A 240 15.00 -7.58 -2.45
N GLU A 241 14.36 -6.54 -3.00
CA GLU A 241 13.85 -6.53 -4.37
C GLU A 241 14.10 -5.18 -5.07
N TYR A 242 13.75 -5.10 -6.34
CA TYR A 242 13.76 -3.89 -7.16
C TYR A 242 15.13 -3.17 -7.19
N PRO A 243 16.23 -3.87 -7.53
CA PRO A 243 17.55 -3.25 -7.58
C PRO A 243 17.66 -2.24 -8.71
N PHE A 244 18.32 -1.12 -8.43
CA PHE A 244 18.69 -0.09 -9.39
C PHE A 244 20.10 0.43 -9.08
N LEU A 245 21.03 0.21 -9.99
CA LEU A 245 22.41 0.67 -9.87
C LEU A 245 22.56 1.99 -10.65
N MET A 246 23.06 3.03 -9.98
CA MET A 246 23.34 4.31 -10.64
C MET A 246 24.43 4.20 -11.70
N SER A 247 24.52 5.22 -12.56
CA SER A 247 25.54 5.33 -13.62
C SER A 247 26.97 5.36 -13.11
N ASP A 248 27.17 5.69 -11.80
CA ASP A 248 28.48 5.62 -11.14
C ASP A 248 28.98 4.18 -10.92
N GLY A 249 28.12 3.17 -11.12
CA GLY A 249 28.41 1.76 -10.90
C GLY A 249 28.64 1.37 -9.43
N LEU A 250 28.41 2.28 -8.50
CA LEU A 250 28.68 2.11 -7.08
C LEU A 250 27.42 2.22 -6.22
N THR A 251 26.55 3.18 -6.52
CA THR A 251 25.38 3.48 -5.71
C THR A 251 24.23 2.58 -6.12
N LEU A 252 23.76 1.72 -5.20
CA LEU A 252 22.66 0.77 -5.41
C LEU A 252 21.47 1.17 -4.56
N TYR A 253 20.32 1.37 -5.20
CA TYR A 253 19.01 1.47 -4.56
C TYR A 253 18.29 0.12 -4.67
N PHE A 254 17.53 -0.22 -3.66
CA PHE A 254 16.69 -1.42 -3.65
C PHE A 254 15.57 -1.27 -2.62
N ALA A 255 14.56 -2.11 -2.69
CA ALA A 255 13.50 -2.18 -1.70
C ALA A 255 13.76 -3.32 -0.71
N ASN A 256 13.39 -3.12 0.55
CA ASN A 256 13.55 -4.11 1.61
C ASN A 256 12.42 -4.01 2.64
N ASP A 257 11.89 -5.15 3.12
CA ASP A 257 10.84 -5.22 4.13
C ASP A 257 11.34 -5.68 5.51
N GLY A 258 12.66 -5.85 5.67
CA GLY A 258 13.31 -6.31 6.90
C GLY A 258 13.60 -5.22 7.93
N GLU A 259 14.64 -5.45 8.73
CA GLU A 259 15.02 -4.55 9.81
C GLU A 259 15.28 -3.12 9.32
N GLY A 260 14.66 -2.15 9.98
CA GLY A 260 14.76 -0.73 9.64
C GLY A 260 13.74 -0.23 8.64
N SER A 261 12.86 -1.09 8.11
CA SER A 261 11.70 -0.67 7.32
C SER A 261 10.62 -0.07 8.21
N LEU A 262 9.89 0.89 7.67
CA LEU A 262 8.79 1.58 8.33
C LEU A 262 7.45 0.87 8.09
N GLY A 263 7.23 0.46 6.85
CA GLY A 263 6.02 -0.20 6.40
C GLY A 263 6.26 -1.65 5.99
N GLY A 264 5.89 -1.98 4.76
CA GLY A 264 6.30 -3.17 4.06
C GLY A 264 7.67 -2.95 3.43
N TYR A 265 7.73 -2.88 2.10
CA TYR A 265 8.95 -2.48 1.42
C TYR A 265 9.27 -1.00 1.64
N ASP A 266 10.50 -0.73 2.08
CA ASP A 266 11.09 0.60 2.11
C ASP A 266 12.26 0.68 1.12
N ILE A 267 12.54 1.86 0.58
CA ILE A 267 13.69 2.12 -0.28
C ILE A 267 14.93 2.31 0.56
N PHE A 268 15.94 1.52 0.27
CA PHE A 268 17.28 1.60 0.86
C PHE A 268 18.33 1.98 -0.18
N LEU A 269 19.41 2.56 0.31
CA LEU A 269 20.59 2.95 -0.43
C LEU A 269 21.80 2.26 0.17
N THR A 270 22.66 1.68 -0.68
CA THR A 270 23.99 1.21 -0.31
C THR A 270 25.03 1.57 -1.35
N ARG A 271 26.28 1.31 -1.08
CA ARG A 271 27.39 1.54 -2.04
C ARG A 271 28.27 0.29 -2.15
N ARG A 272 28.55 -0.08 -3.39
CA ARG A 272 29.52 -1.13 -3.73
C ARG A 272 30.92 -0.72 -3.28
N THR A 273 31.68 -1.65 -2.74
CA THR A 273 33.08 -1.53 -2.34
C THR A 273 33.87 -2.72 -2.90
N ASP A 274 35.19 -2.73 -2.73
CA ASP A 274 36.01 -3.86 -3.16
C ASP A 274 35.68 -5.17 -2.42
N ASP A 275 35.16 -5.06 -1.19
CA ASP A 275 34.79 -6.22 -0.35
C ASP A 275 33.30 -6.56 -0.33
N GLY A 276 32.46 -5.87 -1.13
CA GLY A 276 31.00 -6.08 -1.17
C GLY A 276 30.22 -4.77 -1.12
N TYR A 277 29.27 -4.64 -0.21
CA TYR A 277 28.44 -3.44 -0.06
C TYR A 277 28.53 -2.88 1.36
N LEU A 278 28.40 -1.57 1.49
CA LEU A 278 28.24 -0.93 2.81
C LEU A 278 26.90 -1.30 3.42
N GLN A 279 26.76 -1.11 4.74
CA GLN A 279 25.48 -1.29 5.40
C GLN A 279 24.42 -0.38 4.77
N PRO A 280 23.26 -0.94 4.35
CA PRO A 280 22.20 -0.18 3.73
C PRO A 280 21.64 0.91 4.65
N GLN A 281 21.27 2.02 4.06
CA GLN A 281 20.64 3.14 4.76
C GLN A 281 19.23 3.35 4.20
N ASN A 282 18.24 3.37 5.09
CA ASN A 282 16.88 3.71 4.72
C ASN A 282 16.81 5.17 4.24
N MET A 283 16.17 5.42 3.10
CA MET A 283 16.05 6.75 2.49
C MET A 283 15.24 7.73 3.34
N GLY A 284 14.33 7.21 4.17
CA GLY A 284 13.45 8.01 5.01
C GLY A 284 12.33 8.71 4.23
N MET A 285 11.62 9.59 4.94
CA MET A 285 10.52 10.35 4.35
C MET A 285 11.01 11.53 3.50
N PRO A 286 10.29 11.83 2.40
CA PRO A 286 9.01 11.31 1.95
C PRO A 286 9.10 10.07 1.02
N TYR A 287 10.30 9.54 0.75
CA TYR A 287 10.44 8.39 -0.14
C TYR A 287 9.73 7.17 0.43
N ASN A 288 9.94 6.91 1.72
CA ASN A 288 9.35 5.81 2.45
C ASN A 288 8.14 6.26 3.29
N SER A 289 7.18 5.35 3.42
CA SER A 289 5.89 5.54 4.10
C SER A 289 5.53 4.30 4.94
N PRO A 290 4.43 4.28 5.70
CA PRO A 290 3.94 3.06 6.34
C PRO A 290 3.45 1.97 5.37
N ASP A 291 3.44 2.23 4.09
CA ASP A 291 3.00 1.34 3.01
C ASP A 291 4.23 0.82 2.22
N ASP A 292 4.02 0.15 1.09
CA ASP A 292 5.10 -0.34 0.24
C ASP A 292 5.68 0.78 -0.65
N ASP A 293 6.98 0.99 -0.54
CA ASP A 293 7.73 1.95 -1.35
C ASP A 293 8.91 1.25 -2.03
N TYR A 294 9.02 1.31 -3.34
CA TYR A 294 9.98 0.51 -4.08
C TYR A 294 10.42 1.13 -5.41
N LEU A 295 11.40 0.50 -6.06
CA LEU A 295 11.98 0.86 -7.35
C LEU A 295 12.36 2.35 -7.46
N MET A 296 13.32 2.78 -6.66
CA MET A 296 13.97 4.07 -6.85
C MET A 296 14.88 4.02 -8.08
N ALA A 297 14.66 4.93 -9.02
CA ALA A 297 15.53 5.11 -10.18
C ALA A 297 15.90 6.60 -10.30
N ILE A 298 17.19 6.90 -10.50
CA ILE A 298 17.67 8.27 -10.70
C ILE A 298 18.42 8.31 -12.04
N ASP A 299 17.90 9.11 -12.96
CA ASP A 299 18.49 9.34 -14.27
C ASP A 299 19.17 10.71 -14.31
N GLU A 300 20.48 10.71 -14.19
CA GLU A 300 21.31 11.92 -14.19
C GLU A 300 21.25 12.67 -15.53
N THR A 301 21.01 11.96 -16.63
CA THR A 301 20.91 12.57 -18.00
C THR A 301 19.63 13.40 -18.12
N THR A 302 18.49 12.87 -17.67
CA THR A 302 17.23 13.63 -17.65
C THR A 302 17.19 14.61 -16.50
N GLY A 303 17.92 14.36 -15.42
CA GLY A 303 17.90 15.11 -14.17
C GLY A 303 16.62 14.82 -13.35
N ALA A 304 16.07 13.62 -13.49
CA ALA A 304 14.86 13.20 -12.81
C ALA A 304 15.07 11.89 -12.05
N GLY A 305 14.31 11.72 -10.98
CA GLY A 305 14.18 10.47 -10.26
C GLY A 305 12.73 9.99 -10.24
N TRP A 306 12.54 8.71 -10.04
CA TRP A 306 11.26 8.02 -9.92
C TRP A 306 11.29 7.08 -8.74
N TRP A 307 10.16 6.93 -8.06
CA TRP A 307 9.92 5.78 -7.18
C TRP A 307 8.45 5.40 -7.22
N ALA A 308 8.15 4.14 -7.01
CA ALA A 308 6.81 3.60 -6.93
C ALA A 308 6.37 3.43 -5.48
N THR A 309 5.06 3.54 -5.24
CA THR A 309 4.46 3.38 -3.92
C THR A 309 2.99 2.99 -4.03
N ASP A 310 2.49 2.24 -3.07
CA ASP A 310 1.06 1.95 -2.93
C ASP A 310 0.35 2.76 -1.84
N ARG A 311 1.04 3.74 -1.22
CA ARG A 311 0.53 4.62 -0.14
C ARG A 311 -0.81 5.30 -0.42
N ASN A 312 -1.20 5.38 -1.68
CA ASN A 312 -2.49 5.93 -2.07
C ASN A 312 -3.65 4.92 -1.99
N HIS A 313 -3.36 3.67 -1.58
CA HIS A 313 -4.31 2.58 -1.37
C HIS A 313 -5.28 2.36 -2.53
N ILE A 314 -4.80 2.51 -3.78
CA ILE A 314 -5.60 2.26 -4.97
C ILE A 314 -5.48 0.77 -5.32
N PRO A 315 -6.53 -0.05 -5.17
CA PRO A 315 -6.42 -1.49 -5.33
C PRO A 315 -5.91 -1.92 -6.71
N GLY A 316 -4.82 -2.71 -6.73
CA GLY A 316 -4.19 -3.19 -7.96
C GLY A 316 -3.45 -2.11 -8.76
N MET A 317 -3.24 -0.93 -8.19
CA MET A 317 -2.52 0.18 -8.82
C MET A 317 -1.39 0.63 -7.93
N VAL A 318 -0.36 1.17 -8.53
CA VAL A 318 0.72 1.87 -7.84
C VAL A 318 0.84 3.31 -8.35
N THR A 319 1.31 4.19 -7.49
CA THR A 319 1.65 5.57 -7.86
C THR A 319 3.15 5.66 -8.05
N ILE A 320 3.56 6.18 -9.20
CA ILE A 320 4.96 6.52 -9.45
C ILE A 320 5.11 8.02 -9.32
N TYR A 321 5.90 8.47 -8.36
CA TYR A 321 6.28 9.87 -8.24
C TYR A 321 7.51 10.16 -9.08
N ILE A 322 7.51 11.35 -9.72
CA ILE A 322 8.63 11.86 -10.51
C ILE A 322 9.14 13.10 -9.81
N PHE A 323 10.42 13.14 -9.50
CA PHE A 323 11.04 14.21 -8.73
C PHE A 323 12.34 14.70 -9.34
N VAL A 324 12.79 15.87 -8.89
CA VAL A 324 14.12 16.39 -9.22
C VAL A 324 15.03 16.10 -8.04
N PRO A 325 16.06 15.24 -8.22
CA PRO A 325 17.05 14.98 -7.18
C PRO A 325 17.79 16.26 -6.79
N SER A 326 18.04 16.44 -5.51
CA SER A 326 18.85 17.55 -4.99
C SER A 326 20.29 17.10 -4.77
N GLU A 327 21.26 17.94 -5.11
CA GLU A 327 22.67 17.67 -4.83
C GLU A 327 22.97 17.58 -3.32
N THR A 328 22.16 18.26 -2.51
CA THR A 328 22.30 18.27 -1.06
C THR A 328 20.96 18.01 -0.40
N ARG A 329 20.94 17.15 0.62
CA ARG A 329 19.74 16.91 1.41
C ARG A 329 19.34 18.16 2.18
N VAL A 330 18.11 18.61 1.99
CA VAL A 330 17.51 19.71 2.74
C VAL A 330 16.34 19.15 3.54
N ASN A 331 16.43 19.18 4.85
CA ASN A 331 15.36 18.71 5.71
C ASN A 331 14.31 19.80 5.93
N VAL A 332 13.06 19.38 6.11
CA VAL A 332 11.96 20.22 6.58
C VAL A 332 12.16 20.49 8.08
N GLU A 333 11.91 21.72 8.53
CA GLU A 333 11.97 22.04 9.96
C GLU A 333 10.93 21.20 10.74
N PRO A 334 11.31 20.58 11.89
CA PRO A 334 10.43 19.68 12.62
C PRO A 334 9.13 20.29 13.13
N ASP A 335 9.09 21.62 13.34
CA ASP A 335 7.93 22.39 13.78
C ASP A 335 7.17 23.06 12.62
N SER A 336 7.55 22.74 11.38
CA SER A 336 6.84 23.24 10.20
C SER A 336 5.40 22.73 10.15
N PRO A 337 4.40 23.60 9.93
CA PRO A 337 3.02 23.16 9.74
C PRO A 337 2.81 22.31 8.48
N GLU A 338 3.77 22.31 7.55
CA GLU A 338 3.76 21.55 6.32
C GLU A 338 4.41 20.15 6.48
N LEU A 339 5.07 19.87 7.62
CA LEU A 339 5.88 18.65 7.82
C LEU A 339 5.12 17.38 7.44
N LEU A 340 3.94 17.18 8.01
CA LEU A 340 3.15 15.97 7.76
C LEU A 340 2.67 15.89 6.31
N SER A 341 2.26 17.01 5.73
CA SER A 341 1.81 17.04 4.33
C SER A 341 2.95 16.75 3.36
N LEU A 342 4.17 17.18 3.68
CA LEU A 342 5.37 16.88 2.90
C LEU A 342 5.83 15.42 3.10
N ALA A 343 5.73 14.89 4.31
CA ALA A 343 6.04 13.49 4.60
C ALA A 343 5.11 12.51 3.89
N ARG A 344 3.80 12.81 3.86
CA ARG A 344 2.74 11.99 3.24
C ARG A 344 2.62 12.20 1.74
N LEU A 345 3.09 13.33 1.23
CA LEU A 345 2.84 13.80 -0.14
C LEU A 345 1.35 14.02 -0.46
N ASP A 346 0.56 14.45 0.53
CA ASP A 346 -0.87 14.76 0.37
C ASP A 346 -1.13 15.75 -0.76
N ASN A 347 -0.17 16.65 -0.98
CA ASN A 347 -0.22 17.66 -2.03
C ASN A 347 1.18 17.89 -2.62
N ILE A 348 1.46 17.24 -3.74
CA ILE A 348 2.75 17.38 -4.44
C ILE A 348 3.08 18.83 -4.88
N ALA A 349 2.07 19.70 -5.02
CA ALA A 349 2.35 21.09 -5.36
C ALA A 349 3.11 21.84 -4.24
N LEU A 350 2.94 21.42 -2.97
CA LEU A 350 3.67 22.00 -1.83
C LEU A 350 5.15 21.61 -1.80
N THR A 351 5.51 20.54 -2.49
CA THR A 351 6.90 20.06 -2.53
C THR A 351 7.77 20.89 -3.47
N ARG A 352 7.15 21.58 -4.44
CA ARG A 352 7.85 22.33 -5.49
C ARG A 352 8.40 23.64 -4.97
N THR A 353 9.58 24.03 -5.44
CA THR A 353 10.14 25.34 -5.14
C THR A 353 9.31 26.43 -5.82
N PRO A 354 8.81 27.44 -5.08
CA PRO A 354 8.05 28.53 -5.68
C PRO A 354 8.82 29.22 -6.80
N GLY A 355 8.20 29.33 -7.97
CA GLY A 355 8.80 29.97 -9.15
C GLY A 355 9.81 29.14 -9.93
N ALA A 356 10.11 27.91 -9.52
CA ALA A 356 10.96 27.01 -10.29
C ALA A 356 10.22 26.51 -11.55
N ASP A 357 10.98 26.42 -12.66
CA ASP A 357 10.50 25.89 -13.93
C ASP A 357 11.08 24.49 -14.17
N TYR A 358 10.22 23.47 -14.17
CA TYR A 358 10.58 22.08 -14.40
C TYR A 358 10.32 21.62 -15.85
N SER A 359 9.93 22.53 -16.75
CA SER A 359 9.56 22.22 -18.14
C SER A 359 10.70 21.53 -18.92
N GLN A 360 11.94 21.91 -18.66
CA GLN A 360 13.10 21.29 -19.32
C GLN A 360 13.33 19.85 -18.86
N VAL A 361 13.14 19.55 -17.58
CA VAL A 361 13.25 18.18 -17.04
C VAL A 361 12.16 17.31 -17.66
N LEU A 362 10.90 17.78 -17.64
CA LEU A 362 9.77 17.09 -18.24
C LEU A 362 9.96 16.86 -19.75
N ALA A 363 10.54 17.82 -20.48
CA ALA A 363 10.85 17.68 -21.90
C ALA A 363 11.90 16.57 -22.14
N ARG A 364 12.96 16.51 -21.31
CA ARG A 364 13.98 15.45 -21.40
C ARG A 364 13.41 14.07 -21.07
N ILE A 365 12.57 13.95 -20.06
CA ILE A 365 11.86 12.71 -19.70
C ILE A 365 11.01 12.24 -20.91
N ASN A 366 10.27 13.15 -21.53
CA ASN A 366 9.45 12.82 -22.69
C ASN A 366 10.29 12.35 -23.88
N ALA A 367 11.41 13.03 -24.15
CA ALA A 367 12.33 12.64 -25.21
C ALA A 367 12.97 11.26 -24.95
N ALA A 368 13.37 10.95 -23.72
CA ALA A 368 13.90 9.65 -23.32
C ALA A 368 12.87 8.51 -23.52
N GLY A 369 11.58 8.83 -23.36
CA GLY A 369 10.48 7.88 -23.56
C GLY A 369 10.09 7.59 -25.02
N GLU A 370 10.63 8.31 -25.99
CA GLU A 370 10.27 8.21 -27.42
C GLU A 370 11.10 7.17 -28.21
N THR A 371 11.45 6.03 -27.59
CA THR A 371 11.97 4.88 -28.35
C THR A 371 10.85 4.23 -29.19
N PRO A 372 11.12 3.73 -30.41
CA PRO A 372 10.08 3.20 -31.32
C PRO A 372 9.17 2.12 -30.74
N GLN A 373 9.68 1.28 -29.86
CA GLN A 373 8.90 0.25 -29.16
C GLN A 373 7.85 0.80 -28.18
N ARG A 374 8.09 1.98 -27.60
CA ARG A 374 7.18 2.60 -26.62
C ARG A 374 6.03 3.41 -27.22
N SER A 375 6.13 3.80 -28.49
CA SER A 375 5.03 4.47 -29.18
C SER A 375 3.82 3.54 -29.40
N GLU A 376 4.05 2.23 -29.54
CA GLU A 376 2.99 1.21 -29.62
C GLU A 376 2.38 0.90 -28.24
N GLU A 377 3.19 0.82 -27.17
CA GLU A 377 2.71 0.61 -25.80
C GLU A 377 1.94 1.83 -25.25
N ARG A 378 2.30 3.05 -25.67
CA ARG A 378 1.57 4.28 -25.30
C ARG A 378 0.13 4.29 -25.81
N ALA A 379 -0.14 3.61 -26.93
CA ALA A 379 -1.49 3.44 -27.46
C ALA A 379 -2.36 2.48 -26.61
N VAL A 380 -1.72 1.57 -25.89
CA VAL A 380 -2.42 0.57 -25.03
C VAL A 380 -2.82 1.17 -23.67
N ASN A 381 -2.02 2.10 -23.11
CA ASN A 381 -2.26 2.72 -21.81
C ASN A 381 -3.01 4.06 -21.87
N SER A 382 -3.30 4.59 -23.08
CA SER A 382 -4.14 5.76 -23.23
C SER A 382 -5.61 5.35 -23.25
N PHE A 383 -6.45 6.10 -22.54
CA PHE A 383 -7.90 5.95 -22.65
C PHE A 383 -8.50 7.09 -23.45
N THR A 384 -9.38 6.71 -24.35
CA THR A 384 -10.04 7.62 -25.27
C THR A 384 -11.46 7.84 -24.78
N LEU A 385 -11.80 9.10 -24.45
CA LEU A 385 -13.13 9.44 -23.96
C LEU A 385 -13.88 10.32 -24.97
N PRO A 386 -15.15 10.03 -25.25
CA PRO A 386 -16.02 10.91 -26.01
C PRO A 386 -16.43 12.12 -25.14
N ILE A 387 -15.89 13.29 -25.43
CA ILE A 387 -16.21 14.52 -24.73
C ILE A 387 -17.01 15.42 -25.67
N GLY A 388 -18.33 15.42 -25.52
CA GLY A 388 -19.25 16.11 -26.40
C GLY A 388 -19.22 15.54 -27.84
N SER A 389 -18.94 16.38 -28.83
CA SER A 389 -18.83 15.98 -30.24
C SER A 389 -17.41 15.55 -30.64
N THR A 390 -16.45 15.59 -29.74
CA THR A 390 -15.04 15.27 -30.00
C THR A 390 -14.60 14.09 -29.14
N THR A 391 -13.61 13.36 -29.68
CA THR A 391 -12.96 12.30 -28.94
C THR A 391 -11.61 12.84 -28.44
N ARG A 392 -11.33 12.70 -27.14
CA ARG A 392 -10.06 13.12 -26.54
C ARG A 392 -9.31 11.91 -26.02
N ILE A 393 -7.99 11.97 -26.17
CA ILE A 393 -7.08 10.98 -25.63
C ILE A 393 -6.49 11.55 -24.35
N TYR A 394 -6.62 10.80 -23.27
CA TYR A 394 -6.06 11.08 -21.94
C TYR A 394 -4.96 10.05 -21.71
N THR A 395 -3.79 10.50 -21.34
CA THR A 395 -2.62 9.64 -21.03
C THR A 395 -2.35 9.59 -19.53
N SER A 396 -3.01 10.45 -18.77
CA SER A 396 -2.93 10.51 -17.31
C SER A 396 -4.17 11.15 -16.70
N LEU A 397 -4.37 10.96 -15.40
CA LEU A 397 -5.44 11.64 -14.65
C LEU A 397 -5.23 13.16 -14.57
N SER A 398 -4.00 13.64 -14.70
CA SER A 398 -3.69 15.09 -14.73
C SER A 398 -4.20 15.80 -15.99
N ASP A 399 -4.52 15.05 -17.05
CA ASP A 399 -5.05 15.59 -18.30
C ASP A 399 -6.49 16.10 -18.19
N PHE A 400 -7.21 15.67 -17.11
CA PHE A 400 -8.54 16.17 -16.82
C PHE A 400 -8.51 17.61 -16.29
N ARG A 401 -9.33 18.48 -16.87
CA ARG A 401 -9.51 19.87 -16.41
C ARG A 401 -10.36 19.93 -15.15
N SER A 402 -11.38 19.08 -15.06
CA SER A 402 -12.26 18.97 -13.90
C SER A 402 -11.62 18.13 -12.80
N SER A 403 -11.46 18.69 -11.61
CA SER A 403 -11.04 17.92 -10.43
C SER A 403 -12.04 16.81 -10.07
N GLN A 404 -13.33 17.05 -10.30
CA GLN A 404 -14.38 16.05 -10.11
C GLN A 404 -14.29 14.92 -11.15
N ALA A 405 -14.02 15.25 -12.43
CA ALA A 405 -13.81 14.24 -13.46
C ALA A 405 -12.59 13.37 -13.15
N ARG A 406 -11.51 14.00 -12.70
CA ARG A 406 -10.29 13.31 -12.25
C ARG A 406 -10.58 12.32 -11.13
N SER A 407 -11.27 12.74 -10.08
CA SER A 407 -11.65 11.88 -8.94
C SER A 407 -12.55 10.72 -9.38
N LEU A 408 -13.56 10.99 -10.22
CA LEU A 408 -14.45 9.95 -10.74
C LEU A 408 -13.72 8.96 -11.64
N MET A 409 -12.78 9.44 -12.46
CA MET A 409 -11.97 8.57 -13.31
C MET A 409 -11.00 7.72 -12.50
N SER A 410 -10.41 8.26 -11.44
CA SER A 410 -9.63 7.48 -10.48
C SER A 410 -10.44 6.34 -9.87
N GLN A 411 -11.68 6.62 -9.43
CA GLN A 411 -12.60 5.59 -8.93
C GLN A 411 -12.97 4.56 -10.02
N ALA A 412 -13.14 5.00 -11.28
CA ALA A 412 -13.41 4.09 -12.40
C ALA A 412 -12.23 3.13 -12.66
N LEU A 413 -11.01 3.63 -12.56
CA LEU A 413 -9.80 2.80 -12.69
C LEU A 413 -9.68 1.78 -11.56
N ASN A 414 -10.06 2.15 -10.33
CA ASN A 414 -10.14 1.21 -9.21
C ASN A 414 -11.17 0.09 -9.46
N GLN A 415 -12.34 0.45 -10.02
CA GLN A 415 -13.33 -0.55 -10.42
C GLN A 415 -12.85 -1.42 -11.59
N ARG A 416 -12.04 -0.89 -12.50
CA ARG A 416 -11.41 -1.66 -13.57
C ARG A 416 -10.46 -2.74 -13.01
N ALA A 417 -9.63 -2.38 -12.02
CA ALA A 417 -8.77 -3.35 -11.35
C ALA A 417 -9.56 -4.45 -10.62
N LEU A 418 -10.71 -4.10 -10.01
CA LEU A 418 -11.63 -5.10 -9.44
C LEU A 418 -12.22 -6.01 -10.52
N VAL A 419 -12.65 -5.45 -11.65
CA VAL A 419 -13.19 -6.21 -12.81
C VAL A 419 -12.15 -7.21 -13.30
N ASN A 420 -10.89 -6.81 -13.46
CA ASN A 420 -9.80 -7.69 -13.93
C ASN A 420 -9.62 -8.86 -12.95
N ARG A 421 -9.47 -8.62 -11.66
CA ARG A 421 -9.33 -9.68 -10.64
C ARG A 421 -10.52 -10.64 -10.60
N LEU A 422 -11.75 -10.11 -10.71
CA LEU A 422 -12.94 -10.93 -10.74
C LEU A 422 -13.00 -11.79 -12.02
N SER A 423 -12.53 -11.25 -13.16
CA SER A 423 -12.45 -11.96 -14.42
C SER A 423 -11.45 -13.11 -14.35
N GLU A 424 -10.23 -12.87 -13.84
CA GLU A 424 -9.19 -13.89 -13.66
C GLU A 424 -9.64 -14.99 -12.70
N SER A 425 -10.23 -14.61 -11.57
CA SER A 425 -10.81 -15.57 -10.62
C SER A 425 -11.92 -16.41 -11.26
N LEU A 426 -12.76 -15.80 -12.11
CA LEU A 426 -13.81 -16.50 -12.84
C LEU A 426 -13.23 -17.51 -13.84
N ASP A 427 -12.17 -17.14 -14.55
CA ASP A 427 -11.51 -18.00 -15.51
C ASP A 427 -10.86 -19.21 -14.81
N ALA A 428 -10.24 -19.01 -13.64
CA ALA A 428 -9.71 -20.10 -12.81
C ALA A 428 -10.82 -21.04 -12.32
N LEU A 429 -11.98 -20.52 -11.90
CA LEU A 429 -13.13 -21.34 -11.51
C LEU A 429 -13.69 -22.13 -12.68
N ARG A 430 -13.77 -21.54 -13.87
CA ARG A 430 -14.22 -22.20 -15.10
C ARG A 430 -13.26 -23.32 -15.52
N GLU A 431 -11.96 -23.13 -15.31
CA GLU A 431 -10.96 -24.15 -15.56
C GLU A 431 -11.08 -25.32 -14.57
N ARG A 432 -11.26 -25.06 -13.28
CA ARG A 432 -11.56 -26.10 -12.28
C ARG A 432 -12.83 -26.89 -12.66
N TYR A 433 -13.88 -26.21 -13.09
CA TYR A 433 -15.13 -26.86 -13.53
C TYR A 433 -14.89 -27.74 -14.76
N ARG A 434 -14.13 -27.28 -15.77
CA ARG A 434 -13.74 -28.06 -16.95
C ARG A 434 -12.94 -29.30 -16.59
N ASN A 435 -12.11 -29.22 -15.55
CA ASN A 435 -11.29 -30.32 -15.05
C ASN A 435 -12.04 -31.29 -14.13
N GLY A 436 -13.38 -31.18 -14.03
CA GLY A 436 -14.27 -32.11 -13.35
C GLY A 436 -14.70 -31.70 -11.94
N ASP A 437 -14.30 -30.55 -11.43
CA ASP A 437 -14.78 -29.99 -10.16
C ASP A 437 -16.12 -29.28 -10.35
N HIS A 438 -17.19 -30.08 -10.40
CA HIS A 438 -18.55 -29.54 -10.58
C HIS A 438 -19.07 -28.73 -9.38
N SER A 439 -18.38 -28.76 -8.23
CA SER A 439 -18.72 -27.92 -7.07
C SER A 439 -18.47 -26.43 -7.34
N ALA A 440 -17.57 -26.10 -8.26
CA ALA A 440 -17.28 -24.74 -8.68
C ALA A 440 -18.45 -24.05 -9.43
N GLY A 441 -19.49 -24.78 -9.84
CA GLY A 441 -20.59 -24.22 -10.63
C GLY A 441 -21.37 -23.13 -9.92
N VAL A 442 -21.60 -23.25 -8.61
CA VAL A 442 -22.29 -22.20 -7.81
C VAL A 442 -21.39 -20.98 -7.63
N GLU A 443 -20.08 -21.21 -7.43
CA GLU A 443 -19.08 -20.14 -7.29
C GLU A 443 -18.97 -19.34 -8.59
N ILE A 444 -19.01 -20.00 -9.76
CA ILE A 444 -19.01 -19.36 -11.09
C ILE A 444 -20.18 -18.38 -11.21
N ILE A 445 -21.40 -18.81 -10.90
CA ILE A 445 -22.60 -17.96 -11.01
C ILE A 445 -22.46 -16.73 -10.10
N ASN A 446 -22.07 -16.92 -8.85
CA ASN A 446 -21.87 -15.83 -7.91
C ASN A 446 -20.79 -14.86 -8.38
N GLN A 447 -19.70 -15.37 -8.95
CA GLN A 447 -18.61 -14.54 -9.47
C GLN A 447 -19.01 -13.79 -10.75
N GLU A 448 -19.83 -14.39 -11.61
CA GLU A 448 -20.40 -13.73 -12.79
C GLU A 448 -21.30 -12.55 -12.41
N ASP A 449 -22.13 -12.70 -11.37
CA ASP A 449 -22.98 -11.62 -10.87
C ASP A 449 -22.13 -10.46 -10.30
N ARG A 450 -21.12 -10.78 -9.49
CA ARG A 450 -20.19 -9.78 -8.95
C ARG A 450 -19.42 -9.05 -10.05
N LEU A 451 -18.95 -9.77 -11.05
CA LEU A 451 -18.25 -9.19 -12.20
C LEU A 451 -19.20 -8.25 -12.99
N ALA A 452 -20.44 -8.65 -13.20
CA ALA A 452 -21.43 -7.82 -13.88
C ALA A 452 -21.77 -6.54 -13.09
N GLU A 453 -21.81 -6.61 -11.77
CA GLU A 453 -22.02 -5.44 -10.90
C GLU A 453 -20.83 -4.50 -10.93
N ALA A 454 -19.61 -5.03 -10.80
CA ALA A 454 -18.38 -4.25 -10.86
C ALA A 454 -18.23 -3.51 -12.21
N ARG A 455 -18.56 -4.16 -13.33
CA ARG A 455 -18.57 -3.54 -14.66
C ARG A 455 -19.57 -2.39 -14.76
N ARG A 456 -20.82 -2.59 -14.27
CA ARG A 456 -21.82 -1.53 -14.25
C ARG A 456 -21.40 -0.33 -13.41
N SER A 457 -20.76 -0.58 -12.26
CA SER A 457 -20.21 0.48 -11.41
C SER A 457 -19.12 1.27 -12.14
N MET A 458 -18.18 0.57 -12.77
CA MET A 458 -17.10 1.19 -13.56
C MET A 458 -17.67 2.07 -14.68
N ASP A 459 -18.61 1.56 -15.48
CA ASP A 459 -19.22 2.30 -16.59
C ASP A 459 -19.97 3.54 -16.10
N SER A 460 -20.66 3.44 -14.96
CA SER A 460 -21.33 4.58 -14.32
C SER A 460 -20.35 5.67 -13.91
N LEU A 461 -19.20 5.30 -13.34
CA LEU A 461 -18.15 6.24 -12.94
C LEU A 461 -17.52 6.91 -14.16
N VAL A 462 -17.20 6.17 -15.22
CA VAL A 462 -16.68 6.70 -16.49
C VAL A 462 -17.66 7.72 -17.09
N ASN A 463 -18.94 7.38 -17.19
CA ASN A 463 -19.95 8.28 -17.75
C ASN A 463 -20.10 9.57 -16.92
N ARG A 464 -20.01 9.47 -15.60
CA ARG A 464 -20.03 10.64 -14.71
C ARG A 464 -18.75 11.49 -14.86
N ALA A 465 -17.59 10.86 -15.04
CA ALA A 465 -16.34 11.55 -15.31
C ALA A 465 -16.40 12.33 -16.63
N ILE A 466 -16.89 11.68 -17.71
CA ILE A 466 -17.12 12.32 -19.01
C ILE A 466 -18.02 13.55 -18.86
N SER A 467 -19.15 13.40 -18.15
CA SER A 467 -20.09 14.51 -17.93
C SER A 467 -19.46 15.65 -17.14
N ALA A 468 -18.69 15.37 -16.09
CA ALA A 468 -18.01 16.36 -15.29
C ALA A 468 -16.91 17.08 -16.07
N GLU A 469 -16.18 16.37 -16.94
CA GLU A 469 -15.16 16.96 -17.81
C GLU A 469 -15.78 17.86 -18.89
N LEU A 470 -16.88 17.43 -19.49
CA LEU A 470 -17.60 18.22 -20.49
C LEU A 470 -18.05 19.59 -19.94
N HIS A 471 -18.41 19.66 -18.66
CA HIS A 471 -18.82 20.92 -18.03
C HIS A 471 -17.63 21.85 -17.69
N ALA A 472 -16.40 21.35 -17.74
CA ALA A 472 -15.17 22.09 -17.44
C ALA A 472 -14.44 22.58 -18.70
N ILE A 473 -14.91 22.18 -19.88
CA ILE A 473 -14.38 22.53 -21.20
C ILE A 473 -15.23 23.59 -21.86
#